data_fa02227f310f9140e37afa3e58436837
#
_entry.id   fa02227f310f9140e37afa3e58436837
#
_cell.length_a   1.000
_cell.length_b   1.000
_cell.length_c   1.000
_cell.angle_alpha   90.00
_cell.angle_beta   90.00
_cell.angle_gamma   90.00
#
_symmetry.space_group_name_H-M   'P 1'
#
loop_
_entity.id
_entity.type
_entity.pdbx_description
1 polymer ?
#
loop_
_entity_poly.entity_id
_entity_poly.type
_entity_poly.pdbx_seq_one_letter_code
_entity_poly.pdbx_strand_id
1 'polypeptide(L)' 'MIHYPEKQQYTADDLAAIIAILRDPDNGCPWDKAQTHASIRMNFLEEAYEAVDALDLGDAALLQEELGDVLMQVVFHAR' A
#
# COMPACT_ATOMS: atom_id res chain seq x y z
N MET A 1 -18.53 6.70 6.00
CA MET A 1 -17.25 7.41 6.18
C MET A 1 -16.19 6.46 6.72
N ILE A 2 -15.01 6.52 6.19
CA ILE A 2 -13.89 5.68 6.62
C ILE A 2 -13.14 6.39 7.74
N HIS A 3 -12.91 5.69 8.84
CA HIS A 3 -12.18 6.21 9.99
C HIS A 3 -10.94 5.38 10.25
N TYR A 4 -9.80 6.05 10.42
CA TYR A 4 -8.54 5.42 10.80
C TYR A 4 -7.74 6.37 11.69
N PRO A 5 -6.78 5.86 12.49
CA PRO A 5 -5.97 6.70 13.35
C PRO A 5 -5.13 7.68 12.53
N GLU A 6 -5.11 8.95 12.94
CA GLU A 6 -4.24 9.95 12.36
C GLU A 6 -2.97 10.07 13.20
N LYS A 7 -1.82 9.97 12.55
CA LYS A 7 -0.50 10.05 13.20
C LYS A 7 0.47 10.78 12.30
N GLN A 8 1.52 11.34 12.90
CA GLN A 8 2.62 11.93 12.12
C GLN A 8 3.50 10.87 11.47
N GLN A 9 3.62 9.70 12.09
CA GLN A 9 4.39 8.57 11.58
C GLN A 9 3.55 7.31 11.71
N TYR A 10 3.66 6.44 10.71
CA TYR A 10 2.93 5.17 10.67
C TYR A 10 3.91 4.00 10.67
N THR A 11 3.59 2.98 11.45
CA THR A 11 4.31 1.70 11.45
C THR A 11 3.68 0.74 10.46
N ALA A 12 4.32 -0.42 10.23
CA ALA A 12 3.73 -1.49 9.43
C ALA A 12 2.41 -1.99 10.03
N ASP A 13 2.33 -2.05 11.36
CA ASP A 13 1.08 -2.43 12.04
C ASP A 13 -0.03 -1.41 11.81
N ASP A 14 0.31 -0.13 11.81
CA ASP A 14 -0.65 0.94 11.48
C ASP A 14 -1.17 0.80 10.05
N LEU A 15 -0.30 0.50 9.09
CA LEU A 15 -0.69 0.27 7.70
C LEU A 15 -1.61 -0.95 7.58
N ALA A 16 -1.30 -2.04 8.29
CA ALA A 16 -2.15 -3.22 8.30
C ALA A 16 -3.55 -2.89 8.85
N ALA A 17 -3.62 -2.08 9.90
CA ALA A 17 -4.89 -1.65 10.48
C ALA A 17 -5.68 -0.78 9.49
N ILE A 18 -5.03 0.14 8.80
CA ILE A 18 -5.67 1.00 7.79
C ILE A 18 -6.22 0.16 6.63
N ILE A 19 -5.43 -0.78 6.12
CA ILE A 19 -5.88 -1.67 5.04
C ILE A 19 -7.08 -2.50 5.49
N ALA A 20 -7.08 -3.01 6.74
CA ALA A 20 -8.22 -3.75 7.27
C ALA A 20 -9.48 -2.90 7.28
N ILE A 21 -9.38 -1.63 7.66
CA ILE A 21 -10.51 -0.69 7.66
C ILE A 21 -11.02 -0.46 6.23
N LEU A 22 -10.11 -0.23 5.28
CA LEU A 22 -10.46 0.02 3.87
C LEU A 22 -11.12 -1.20 3.22
N ARG A 23 -10.77 -2.40 3.64
CA ARG A 23 -11.31 -3.64 3.09
C ARG A 23 -12.51 -4.20 3.86
N ASP A 24 -13.02 -3.47 4.86
CA ASP A 24 -14.21 -3.88 5.61
C ASP A 24 -15.38 -4.07 4.64
N PRO A 25 -16.06 -5.25 4.64
CA PRO A 25 -17.16 -5.53 3.71
C PRO A 25 -18.33 -4.56 3.82
N ASP A 26 -18.57 -4.01 5.02
CA ASP A 26 -19.73 -3.16 5.29
C ASP A 26 -19.43 -1.67 5.16
N ASN A 27 -18.26 -1.22 5.66
CA ASN A 27 -17.95 0.19 5.83
C ASN A 27 -16.64 0.62 5.14
N GLY A 28 -15.98 -0.30 4.44
CA GLY A 28 -14.70 -0.03 3.80
C GLY A 28 -14.82 0.72 2.48
N CYS A 29 -13.67 1.02 1.89
CA CYS A 29 -13.60 1.62 0.56
C CYS A 29 -14.11 0.63 -0.49
N PRO A 30 -15.11 1.00 -1.32
CA PRO A 30 -15.63 0.07 -2.33
C PRO A 30 -14.57 -0.47 -3.29
N TRP A 31 -13.60 0.35 -3.65
CA TRP A 31 -12.50 -0.09 -4.52
C TRP A 31 -11.61 -1.12 -3.82
N ASP A 32 -11.16 -0.81 -2.60
CA ASP A 32 -10.23 -1.67 -1.87
C ASP A 32 -10.86 -3.02 -1.52
N LYS A 33 -12.09 -3.02 -1.04
CA LYS A 33 -12.73 -4.27 -0.63
C LYS A 33 -13.11 -5.17 -1.81
N ALA A 34 -13.19 -4.61 -3.01
CA ALA A 34 -13.44 -5.37 -4.22
C ALA A 34 -12.16 -6.01 -4.81
N GLN A 35 -10.97 -5.59 -4.35
CA GLN A 35 -9.71 -6.09 -4.89
C GLN A 35 -9.35 -7.47 -4.35
N THR A 36 -8.73 -8.26 -5.20
CA THR A 36 -8.19 -9.58 -4.85
C THR A 36 -6.68 -9.58 -5.14
N HIS A 37 -5.98 -10.61 -4.67
CA HIS A 37 -4.56 -10.79 -5.02
C HIS A 37 -4.37 -10.81 -6.54
N ALA A 38 -5.25 -11.51 -7.24
CA ALA A 38 -5.17 -11.63 -8.70
C ALA A 38 -5.43 -10.28 -9.40
N SER A 39 -6.37 -9.47 -8.88
CA SER A 39 -6.72 -8.19 -9.51
C SER A 39 -5.60 -7.14 -9.40
N ILE A 40 -4.74 -7.21 -8.38
CA ILE A 40 -3.69 -6.21 -8.15
C ILE A 40 -2.27 -6.77 -8.26
N ARG A 41 -2.10 -8.01 -8.70
CA ARG A 41 -0.77 -8.62 -8.81
C ARG A 41 0.17 -7.84 -9.73
N MET A 42 -0.36 -7.27 -10.82
CA MET A 42 0.45 -6.46 -11.74
C MET A 42 0.85 -5.13 -11.13
N ASN A 43 0.00 -4.57 -10.27
CA ASN A 43 0.35 -3.36 -9.53
C ASN A 43 1.54 -3.60 -8.61
N PHE A 44 1.60 -4.77 -7.97
CA PHE A 44 2.75 -5.15 -7.15
C PHE A 44 4.04 -5.13 -7.99
N LEU A 45 4.01 -5.76 -9.15
CA LEU A 45 5.16 -5.81 -10.04
C LEU A 45 5.58 -4.41 -10.51
N GLU A 46 4.62 -3.58 -10.91
CA GLU A 46 4.87 -2.21 -11.35
C GLU A 46 5.52 -1.38 -10.24
N GLU A 47 5.04 -1.48 -9.01
CA GLU A 47 5.62 -0.76 -7.88
C GLU A 47 7.05 -1.20 -7.60
N ALA A 48 7.33 -2.51 -7.72
CA ALA A 48 8.68 -3.03 -7.57
C ALA A 48 9.62 -2.47 -8.64
N TYR A 49 9.18 -2.40 -9.89
CA TYR A 49 9.97 -1.82 -10.99
C TYR A 49 10.21 -0.33 -10.77
N GLU A 50 9.23 0.40 -10.29
CA GLU A 50 9.39 1.83 -9.99
C GLU A 50 10.43 2.06 -8.89
N ALA A 51 10.45 1.19 -7.87
CA ALA A 51 11.49 1.25 -6.83
C ALA A 51 12.88 0.98 -7.40
N VAL A 52 13.01 0.03 -8.32
CA VAL A 52 14.28 -0.26 -9.00
C VAL A 52 14.72 0.96 -9.83
N ASP A 53 13.81 1.58 -10.56
CA ASP A 53 14.11 2.78 -11.34
C ASP A 53 14.59 3.92 -10.45
N ALA A 54 13.98 4.11 -9.28
CA ALA A 54 14.41 5.13 -8.32
C ALA A 54 15.81 4.85 -7.79
N LEU A 55 16.16 3.58 -7.56
CA LEU A 55 17.51 3.17 -7.18
C LEU A 55 18.52 3.51 -8.29
N ASP A 56 18.19 3.22 -9.53
CA ASP A 56 19.05 3.48 -10.68
C ASP A 56 19.26 4.98 -10.89
N LEU A 57 18.24 5.79 -10.63
CA LEU A 57 18.35 7.25 -10.71
C LEU A 57 19.13 7.86 -9.55
N GLY A 58 19.29 7.15 -8.44
CA GLY A 58 19.95 7.68 -7.26
C GLY A 58 19.15 8.77 -6.55
N ASP A 59 17.85 8.81 -6.75
CA ASP A 59 16.95 9.81 -6.14
C ASP A 59 16.40 9.27 -4.83
N ALA A 60 16.94 9.73 -3.71
CA ALA A 60 16.58 9.23 -2.39
C ALA A 60 15.13 9.55 -2.02
N ALA A 61 14.62 10.72 -2.40
CA ALA A 61 13.24 11.11 -2.09
C ALA A 61 12.26 10.26 -2.88
N LEU A 62 12.54 10.04 -4.17
CA LEU A 62 11.71 9.19 -5.03
C LEU A 62 11.74 7.74 -4.52
N LEU A 63 12.92 7.24 -4.14
CA LEU A 63 13.06 5.89 -3.61
C LEU A 63 12.22 5.68 -2.35
N GLN A 64 12.22 6.67 -1.44
CA GLN A 64 11.42 6.60 -0.22
C GLN A 64 9.93 6.48 -0.56
N GLU A 65 9.44 7.27 -1.51
CA GLU A 65 8.06 7.22 -1.99
C GLU A 65 7.73 5.85 -2.59
N GLU A 66 8.57 5.36 -3.49
CA GLU A 66 8.34 4.09 -4.17
C GLU A 66 8.41 2.89 -3.22
N LEU A 67 9.31 2.93 -2.23
CA LEU A 67 9.37 1.88 -1.22
C LEU A 67 8.12 1.87 -0.34
N GLY A 68 7.54 3.04 -0.07
CA GLY A 68 6.26 3.14 0.62
C GLY A 68 5.15 2.45 -0.18
N ASP A 69 5.11 2.66 -1.48
CA ASP A 69 4.13 2.03 -2.37
C ASP A 69 4.32 0.50 -2.42
N VAL A 70 5.56 0.02 -2.46
CA VAL A 70 5.86 -1.42 -2.38
C VAL A 70 5.38 -1.98 -1.04
N LEU A 71 5.63 -1.28 0.06
CA LEU A 71 5.19 -1.71 1.39
C LEU A 71 3.67 -1.82 1.46
N MET A 72 2.94 -0.89 0.87
CA MET A 72 1.48 -0.96 0.78
C MET A 72 1.01 -2.23 0.08
N GLN A 73 1.69 -2.63 -1.00
CA GLN A 73 1.39 -3.88 -1.70
C GLN A 73 1.62 -5.10 -0.81
N VAL A 74 2.74 -5.10 -0.07
CA VAL A 74 3.05 -6.19 0.88
C VAL A 74 1.95 -6.31 1.93
N VAL A 75 1.57 -5.20 2.55
CA VAL A 75 0.54 -5.18 3.59
C VAL A 75 -0.81 -5.61 3.04
N PHE A 76 -1.17 -5.14 1.85
CA PHE A 76 -2.42 -5.52 1.19
C PHE A 76 -2.49 -7.04 0.97
N HIS A 77 -1.42 -7.64 0.39
CA HIS A 77 -1.40 -9.08 0.11
C HIS A 77 -1.28 -9.92 1.38
N ALA A 78 -0.66 -9.41 2.42
CA ALA A 78 -0.53 -10.10 3.70
C ALA A 78 -1.84 -10.10 4.51
N ARG A 79 -2.79 -9.25 4.17
CA ARG A 79 -4.06 -9.11 4.84
C ARG A 79 -5.01 -10.23 4.45
#